data_ea48af4f65957e3b106dceb4ce583fb9
#
_entry.id   ea48af4f65957e3b106dceb4ce583fb9
#
_cell.length_a   1.000
_cell.length_b   1.000
_cell.length_c   1.000
_cell.angle_alpha   90.00
_cell.angle_beta   90.00
_cell.angle_gamma   90.00
#
_symmetry.space_group_name_H-M   'P 1'
#
loop_
_entity.id
_entity.type
_entity.pdbx_description
1 polymer ?
#
loop_
_entity_poly.entity_id
_entity_poly.type
_entity_poly.pdbx_seq_one_letter_code
_entity_poly.pdbx_strand_id
1 'polypeptide(L)'
;MQPRHGNGHTAANGAGAAPLPDPRVLGLRMAALYCYWQRTDGPDLPQLTTALVAHVGIAPNTPIACTCRNAAAAVGRWRGRAYHSARHHAEVATNAMVLAAVAARHGNALPPRDLGILLAAALAHDIHWEPARQQVRFALEAKAAATLDAIAAECGVAADERHAMRALVLATEPHCRADLAAPERPAPRGMPESLAELRREPRLLRLAALLSDADLLSSAGLSPAWTRVQGQRLARETRTALGEAERRYFFDAIVGPGFLSPGGQYFAANLARIRAWRPQAGQPADVLRPA
;
A
#
# COMPACT_ATOMS: atom_id res chain seq x y z
N MET A 1 -25.86 -33.27 -47.51
CA MET A 1 -26.73 -32.91 -46.38
C MET A 1 -25.95 -33.11 -45.11
N GLN A 2 -25.31 -32.07 -44.56
CA GLN A 2 -24.52 -32.16 -43.32
C GLN A 2 -25.28 -31.42 -42.24
N PRO A 3 -25.36 -31.94 -40.97
CA PRO A 3 -26.01 -31.26 -39.87
C PRO A 3 -25.08 -30.18 -39.29
N ARG A 4 -25.62 -28.98 -39.16
CA ARG A 4 -24.98 -27.88 -38.44
C ARG A 4 -25.11 -28.09 -36.92
N HIS A 5 -23.98 -28.31 -36.25
CA HIS A 5 -23.93 -28.26 -34.79
C HIS A 5 -23.90 -26.79 -34.36
N GLY A 6 -25.00 -26.33 -33.79
CA GLY A 6 -25.09 -25.06 -33.12
C GLY A 6 -24.44 -25.16 -31.72
N ASN A 7 -23.26 -24.56 -31.53
CA ASN A 7 -22.68 -24.35 -30.19
C ASN A 7 -23.37 -23.14 -29.56
N GLY A 8 -24.40 -23.40 -28.79
CA GLY A 8 -24.97 -22.43 -27.84
C GLY A 8 -24.08 -22.31 -26.62
N HIS A 9 -23.12 -21.40 -26.66
CA HIS A 9 -22.52 -20.91 -25.42
C HIS A 9 -23.51 -19.98 -24.74
N THR A 10 -24.30 -20.52 -23.83
CA THR A 10 -25.01 -19.72 -22.82
C THR A 10 -23.93 -19.12 -21.91
N ALA A 11 -23.68 -17.82 -22.09
CA ALA A 11 -22.96 -17.00 -21.13
C ALA A 11 -23.66 -17.16 -19.78
N ALA A 12 -22.98 -17.78 -18.82
CA ALA A 12 -23.40 -17.80 -17.43
C ALA A 12 -23.52 -16.35 -16.97
N ASN A 13 -24.77 -15.86 -16.83
CA ASN A 13 -25.08 -14.58 -16.22
C ASN A 13 -24.45 -14.55 -14.84
N GLY A 14 -23.37 -13.77 -14.70
CA GLY A 14 -22.68 -13.56 -13.43
C GLY A 14 -23.69 -13.06 -12.40
N ALA A 15 -23.85 -13.79 -11.32
CA ALA A 15 -24.52 -13.31 -10.12
C ALA A 15 -23.89 -11.96 -9.79
N GLY A 16 -24.68 -10.87 -9.88
CA GLY A 16 -24.21 -9.50 -9.74
C GLY A 16 -23.49 -9.35 -8.41
N ALA A 17 -22.19 -9.13 -8.47
CA ALA A 17 -21.38 -8.95 -7.26
C ALA A 17 -21.97 -7.78 -6.45
N ALA A 18 -22.17 -7.96 -5.13
CA ALA A 18 -22.73 -6.96 -4.24
C ALA A 18 -22.03 -5.58 -4.44
N PRO A 19 -22.76 -4.45 -4.38
CA PRO A 19 -22.18 -3.12 -4.57
C PRO A 19 -21.05 -2.86 -3.55
N LEU A 20 -20.06 -2.05 -3.93
CA LEU A 20 -19.06 -1.58 -2.98
C LEU A 20 -19.74 -0.79 -1.85
N PRO A 21 -19.32 -0.96 -0.58
CA PRO A 21 -19.81 -0.13 0.51
C PRO A 21 -19.43 1.33 0.27
N ASP A 22 -20.14 2.27 0.88
CA ASP A 22 -19.74 3.68 0.86
C ASP A 22 -18.27 3.85 1.32
N PRO A 23 -17.44 4.69 0.65
CA PRO A 23 -16.03 4.87 1.00
C PRO A 23 -15.80 5.27 2.45
N ARG A 24 -16.72 6.05 3.02
CA ARG A 24 -16.66 6.44 4.44
C ARG A 24 -16.87 5.23 5.35
N VAL A 25 -17.86 4.39 5.03
CA VAL A 25 -18.14 3.17 5.81
C VAL A 25 -16.97 2.21 5.72
N LEU A 26 -16.41 2.01 4.52
CA LEU A 26 -15.24 1.15 4.35
C LEU A 26 -14.04 1.71 5.12
N GLY A 27 -13.75 3.01 5.01
CA GLY A 27 -12.68 3.66 5.75
C GLY A 27 -12.82 3.53 7.27
N LEU A 28 -14.03 3.68 7.82
CA LEU A 28 -14.28 3.49 9.24
C LEU A 28 -14.08 2.03 9.67
N ARG A 29 -14.50 1.04 8.87
CA ARG A 29 -14.30 -0.39 9.16
C ARG A 29 -12.81 -0.74 9.17
N MET A 30 -12.04 -0.23 8.20
CA MET A 30 -10.58 -0.43 8.17
C MET A 30 -9.91 0.25 9.37
N ALA A 31 -10.28 1.48 9.71
CA ALA A 31 -9.75 2.17 10.87
C ALA A 31 -10.07 1.42 12.19
N ALA A 32 -11.28 0.84 12.31
CA ALA A 32 -11.65 0.02 13.46
C ALA A 32 -10.82 -1.27 13.57
N LEU A 33 -10.57 -1.95 12.44
CA LEU A 33 -9.68 -3.11 12.37
C LEU A 33 -8.25 -2.74 12.83
N TYR A 34 -7.71 -1.64 12.34
CA TYR A 34 -6.36 -1.19 12.69
C TYR A 34 -6.27 -0.71 14.14
N CYS A 35 -7.33 -0.12 14.66
CA CYS A 35 -7.44 0.21 16.08
C CYS A 35 -7.47 -1.07 16.95
N TYR A 36 -8.16 -2.11 16.51
CA TYR A 36 -8.13 -3.41 17.18
C TYR A 36 -6.71 -3.99 17.19
N TRP A 37 -6.01 -4.00 16.05
CA TRP A 37 -4.61 -4.44 15.98
C TRP A 37 -3.70 -3.62 16.92
N GLN A 38 -3.96 -2.33 17.06
CA GLN A 38 -3.18 -1.48 17.97
C GLN A 38 -3.35 -1.90 19.45
N ARG A 39 -4.53 -2.40 19.83
CA ARG A 39 -4.84 -2.81 21.20
C ARG A 39 -4.40 -4.24 21.51
N THR A 40 -4.20 -5.07 20.51
CA THR A 40 -3.88 -6.50 20.63
C THR A 40 -2.46 -6.84 20.17
N ASP A 41 -1.54 -5.87 20.18
CA ASP A 41 -0.17 -5.99 19.66
C ASP A 41 -0.05 -6.32 18.16
N GLY A 42 -1.12 -6.06 17.41
CA GLY A 42 -1.17 -6.22 15.97
C GLY A 42 -1.59 -7.62 15.51
N PRO A 43 -1.74 -7.81 14.19
CA PRO A 43 -1.90 -9.15 13.63
C PRO A 43 -0.56 -9.89 13.70
N ASP A 44 -0.62 -11.21 13.76
CA ASP A 44 0.51 -12.04 13.37
C ASP A 44 0.77 -11.82 11.86
N LEU A 45 1.83 -11.07 11.53
CA LEU A 45 2.10 -10.67 10.15
C LEU A 45 2.35 -11.87 9.22
N PRO A 46 3.08 -12.94 9.60
CA PRO A 46 3.17 -14.19 8.86
C PRO A 46 1.81 -14.84 8.60
N GLN A 47 0.94 -14.91 9.58
CA GLN A 47 -0.39 -15.49 9.43
C GLN A 47 -1.27 -14.64 8.51
N LEU A 48 -1.30 -13.32 8.71
CA LEU A 48 -1.99 -12.38 7.81
C LEU A 48 -1.50 -12.53 6.38
N THR A 49 -0.17 -12.60 6.18
CA THR A 49 0.42 -12.75 4.84
C THR A 49 -0.03 -14.05 4.18
N THR A 50 -0.07 -15.16 4.92
CA THR A 50 -0.57 -16.43 4.41
C THR A 50 -2.02 -16.32 3.95
N ALA A 51 -2.87 -15.66 4.74
CA ALA A 51 -4.27 -15.41 4.38
C ALA A 51 -4.42 -14.52 3.14
N LEU A 52 -3.61 -13.45 3.03
CA LEU A 52 -3.63 -12.56 1.86
C LEU A 52 -3.15 -13.28 0.59
N VAL A 53 -2.07 -14.07 0.66
CA VAL A 53 -1.56 -14.89 -0.46
C VAL A 53 -2.65 -15.84 -0.97
N ALA A 54 -3.35 -16.53 -0.05
CA ALA A 54 -4.45 -17.42 -0.41
C ALA A 54 -5.63 -16.64 -1.01
N HIS A 55 -5.98 -15.49 -0.44
CA HIS A 55 -7.08 -14.64 -0.90
C HIS A 55 -6.90 -14.15 -2.34
N VAL A 56 -5.67 -13.84 -2.74
CA VAL A 56 -5.36 -13.38 -4.11
C VAL A 56 -5.12 -14.54 -5.10
N GLY A 57 -5.35 -15.78 -4.68
CA GLY A 57 -5.29 -16.96 -5.55
C GLY A 57 -3.86 -17.42 -5.89
N ILE A 58 -2.88 -17.09 -5.06
CA ILE A 58 -1.50 -17.56 -5.23
C ILE A 58 -1.31 -18.88 -4.49
N ALA A 59 -0.80 -19.91 -5.20
CA ALA A 59 -0.51 -21.18 -4.56
C ALA A 59 0.62 -21.04 -3.52
N PRO A 60 0.49 -21.69 -2.34
CA PRO A 60 1.37 -21.46 -1.18
C PRO A 60 2.83 -21.88 -1.40
N ASN A 61 3.10 -22.76 -2.36
CA ASN A 61 4.44 -23.28 -2.69
C ASN A 61 5.12 -22.54 -3.86
N THR A 62 4.56 -21.42 -4.32
CA THR A 62 5.19 -20.61 -5.37
C THR A 62 6.33 -19.72 -4.83
N PRO A 63 7.31 -19.36 -5.69
CA PRO A 63 8.37 -18.42 -5.33
C PRO A 63 7.85 -17.09 -4.75
N ILE A 64 6.78 -16.53 -5.32
CA ILE A 64 6.17 -15.28 -4.83
C ILE A 64 5.57 -15.47 -3.43
N ALA A 65 4.85 -16.58 -3.18
CA ALA A 65 4.30 -16.87 -1.86
C ALA A 65 5.40 -17.06 -0.81
N CYS A 66 6.51 -17.72 -1.18
CA CYS A 66 7.71 -17.83 -0.35
C CYS A 66 8.27 -16.45 -0.01
N THR A 67 8.44 -15.60 -1.01
CA THR A 67 8.94 -14.22 -0.86
C THR A 67 8.07 -13.41 0.10
N CYS A 68 6.74 -13.44 -0.05
CA CYS A 68 5.83 -12.74 0.84
C CYS A 68 5.99 -13.21 2.30
N ARG A 69 6.06 -14.51 2.55
CA ARG A 69 6.26 -15.05 3.91
C ARG A 69 7.61 -14.65 4.51
N ASN A 70 8.68 -14.73 3.74
CA ASN A 70 10.02 -14.39 4.20
C ASN A 70 10.16 -12.88 4.44
N ALA A 71 9.56 -12.02 3.61
CA ALA A 71 9.49 -10.59 3.85
C ALA A 71 8.72 -10.27 5.15
N ALA A 72 7.56 -10.90 5.38
CA ALA A 72 6.81 -10.75 6.62
C ALA A 72 7.61 -11.18 7.86
N ALA A 73 8.35 -12.30 7.77
CA ALA A 73 9.22 -12.77 8.85
C ALA A 73 10.39 -11.82 9.11
N ALA A 74 10.96 -11.22 8.06
CA ALA A 74 12.03 -10.23 8.18
C ALA A 74 11.56 -8.98 8.91
N VAL A 75 10.37 -8.44 8.53
CA VAL A 75 9.73 -7.31 9.21
C VAL A 75 9.41 -7.60 10.67
N GLY A 76 8.95 -8.80 10.99
CA GLY A 76 8.61 -9.21 12.35
C GLY A 76 9.78 -9.15 13.35
N ARG A 77 11.03 -9.10 12.86
CA ARG A 77 12.24 -8.95 13.71
C ARG A 77 12.47 -7.50 14.15
N TRP A 78 11.84 -6.53 13.50
CA TRP A 78 11.98 -5.11 13.81
C TRP A 78 11.00 -4.69 14.90
N ARG A 79 11.49 -4.53 16.13
CA ARG A 79 10.69 -4.15 17.30
C ARG A 79 11.01 -2.70 17.72
N GLY A 80 10.09 -2.09 18.43
CA GLY A 80 10.33 -0.81 19.13
C GLY A 80 10.05 0.45 18.33
N ARG A 81 9.49 0.36 17.10
CA ARG A 81 9.07 1.53 16.31
C ARG A 81 7.61 1.84 16.54
N ALA A 82 7.30 3.14 16.63
CA ALA A 82 5.94 3.57 16.91
C ALA A 82 5.07 3.59 15.65
N TYR A 83 5.63 4.00 14.50
CA TYR A 83 4.95 4.08 13.20
C TYR A 83 5.42 2.96 12.27
N HIS A 84 6.68 2.92 11.82
CA HIS A 84 7.24 1.94 10.88
C HIS A 84 7.49 0.58 11.54
N SER A 85 6.46 -0.02 12.05
CA SER A 85 6.44 -1.31 12.77
C SER A 85 5.81 -2.40 11.92
N ALA A 86 5.89 -3.67 12.35
CA ALA A 86 5.19 -4.79 11.69
C ALA A 86 3.69 -4.50 11.45
N ARG A 87 3.08 -3.68 12.31
CA ARG A 87 1.69 -3.24 12.17
C ARG A 87 1.48 -2.32 10.98
N HIS A 88 2.39 -1.36 10.72
CA HIS A 88 2.35 -0.52 9.53
C HIS A 88 2.43 -1.37 8.26
N HIS A 89 3.36 -2.31 8.19
CA HIS A 89 3.46 -3.23 7.05
C HIS A 89 2.19 -4.07 6.86
N ALA A 90 1.55 -4.49 7.95
CA ALA A 90 0.26 -5.18 7.90
C ALA A 90 -0.87 -4.28 7.37
N GLU A 91 -0.91 -3.01 7.82
CA GLU A 91 -1.83 -2.00 7.32
C GLU A 91 -1.63 -1.77 5.82
N VAL A 92 -0.38 -1.56 5.37
CA VAL A 92 -0.06 -1.31 3.95
C VAL A 92 -0.36 -2.52 3.08
N ALA A 93 -0.01 -3.74 3.50
CA ALA A 93 -0.34 -4.96 2.79
C ALA A 93 -1.87 -5.15 2.64
N THR A 94 -2.63 -4.91 3.71
CA THR A 94 -4.09 -4.97 3.68
C THR A 94 -4.67 -3.87 2.79
N ASN A 95 -4.19 -2.63 2.91
CA ASN A 95 -4.59 -1.51 2.07
C ASN A 95 -4.37 -1.82 0.59
N ALA A 96 -3.20 -2.36 0.21
CA ALA A 96 -2.88 -2.71 -1.17
C ALA A 96 -3.89 -3.71 -1.75
N MET A 97 -4.26 -4.74 -0.99
CA MET A 97 -5.26 -5.73 -1.41
C MET A 97 -6.67 -5.14 -1.48
N VAL A 98 -7.06 -4.27 -0.54
CA VAL A 98 -8.35 -3.56 -0.59
C VAL A 98 -8.43 -2.64 -1.80
N LEU A 99 -7.38 -1.84 -2.06
CA LEU A 99 -7.34 -0.95 -3.21
C LEU A 99 -7.36 -1.71 -4.54
N ALA A 100 -6.65 -2.83 -4.64
CA ALA A 100 -6.69 -3.71 -5.81
C ALA A 100 -8.08 -4.33 -6.01
N ALA A 101 -8.75 -4.76 -4.94
CA ALA A 101 -10.12 -5.29 -5.01
C ALA A 101 -11.14 -4.21 -5.43
N VAL A 102 -11.00 -2.97 -4.91
CA VAL A 102 -11.82 -1.83 -5.34
C VAL A 102 -11.56 -1.53 -6.82
N ALA A 103 -10.29 -1.48 -7.26
CA ALA A 103 -9.94 -1.25 -8.66
C ALA A 103 -10.53 -2.32 -9.60
N ALA A 104 -10.50 -3.59 -9.18
CA ALA A 104 -11.08 -4.70 -9.93
C ALA A 104 -12.59 -4.52 -10.16
N ARG A 105 -13.33 -3.99 -9.18
CA ARG A 105 -14.78 -3.68 -9.30
C ARG A 105 -15.07 -2.56 -10.30
N HIS A 106 -14.08 -1.76 -10.63
CA HIS A 106 -14.14 -0.71 -11.66
C HIS A 106 -13.46 -1.13 -12.98
N GLY A 107 -13.32 -2.43 -13.24
CA GLY A 107 -12.76 -2.96 -14.49
C GLY A 107 -11.23 -2.95 -14.57
N ASN A 108 -10.54 -2.66 -13.47
CA ASN A 108 -9.07 -2.60 -13.38
C ASN A 108 -8.50 -3.79 -12.57
N ALA A 109 -8.98 -4.99 -12.84
CA ALA A 109 -8.48 -6.19 -12.19
C ALA A 109 -7.01 -6.45 -12.50
N LEU A 110 -6.27 -6.92 -11.50
CA LEU A 110 -4.89 -7.37 -11.63
C LEU A 110 -4.83 -8.91 -11.61
N PRO A 111 -3.93 -9.53 -12.39
CA PRO A 111 -3.72 -10.97 -12.30
C PRO A 111 -3.09 -11.35 -10.94
N PRO A 112 -3.26 -12.59 -10.47
CA PRO A 112 -2.69 -13.06 -9.20
C PRO A 112 -1.19 -12.83 -9.07
N ARG A 113 -0.42 -12.98 -10.16
CA ARG A 113 1.02 -12.70 -10.22
C ARG A 113 1.33 -11.25 -9.82
N ASP A 114 0.60 -10.28 -10.35
CA ASP A 114 0.80 -8.86 -10.06
C ASP A 114 0.38 -8.50 -8.63
N LEU A 115 -0.69 -9.11 -8.13
CA LEU A 115 -1.11 -8.97 -6.73
C LEU A 115 -0.04 -9.51 -5.78
N GLY A 116 0.64 -10.60 -6.15
CA GLY A 116 1.75 -11.15 -5.37
C GLY A 116 2.98 -10.25 -5.35
N ILE A 117 3.36 -9.68 -6.50
CA ILE A 117 4.45 -8.69 -6.61
C ILE A 117 4.13 -7.46 -5.75
N LEU A 118 2.91 -6.94 -5.86
CA LEU A 118 2.43 -5.81 -5.06
C LEU A 118 2.46 -6.12 -3.56
N LEU A 119 1.99 -7.31 -3.15
CA LEU A 119 1.98 -7.75 -1.76
C LEU A 119 3.41 -7.88 -1.20
N ALA A 120 4.34 -8.49 -1.95
CA ALA A 120 5.73 -8.61 -1.54
C ALA A 120 6.38 -7.23 -1.33
N ALA A 121 6.16 -6.30 -2.27
CA ALA A 121 6.65 -4.93 -2.16
C ALA A 121 6.01 -4.19 -0.96
N ALA A 122 4.70 -4.33 -0.73
CA ALA A 122 4.01 -3.73 0.41
C ALA A 122 4.51 -4.24 1.77
N LEU A 123 4.89 -5.54 1.83
CA LEU A 123 5.47 -6.12 3.06
C LEU A 123 6.89 -5.64 3.35
N ALA A 124 7.65 -5.21 2.33
CA ALA A 124 9.07 -4.92 2.48
C ALA A 124 9.44 -3.43 2.34
N HIS A 125 8.53 -2.54 1.90
CA HIS A 125 8.86 -1.18 1.47
C HIS A 125 9.68 -0.38 2.48
N ASP A 126 9.39 -0.49 3.77
CA ASP A 126 10.03 0.25 4.86
C ASP A 126 10.87 -0.62 5.81
N ILE A 127 11.32 -1.80 5.36
CA ILE A 127 12.01 -2.77 6.24
C ILE A 127 13.27 -2.21 6.90
N HIS A 128 13.88 -1.17 6.34
CA HIS A 128 15.09 -0.51 6.86
C HIS A 128 14.88 0.96 7.24
N TRP A 129 13.63 1.38 7.43
CA TRP A 129 13.36 2.77 7.74
C TRP A 129 14.11 3.23 9.02
N GLU A 130 14.85 4.33 8.93
CA GLU A 130 15.64 4.94 10.03
C GLU A 130 15.55 6.48 9.92
N PRO A 131 15.05 7.20 10.96
CA PRO A 131 14.86 8.65 10.89
C PRO A 131 16.12 9.43 10.54
N ALA A 132 17.28 9.02 11.05
CA ALA A 132 18.55 9.71 10.85
C ALA A 132 19.11 9.58 9.42
N ARG A 133 18.63 8.64 8.62
CA ARG A 133 19.11 8.36 7.25
C ARG A 133 18.24 8.93 6.14
N GLN A 134 17.11 9.54 6.48
CA GLN A 134 16.16 10.11 5.51
C GLN A 134 16.69 11.35 4.75
N GLN A 135 17.94 11.74 4.99
CA GLN A 135 18.56 12.91 4.36
C GLN A 135 19.00 12.70 2.91
N VAL A 136 19.12 11.44 2.49
CA VAL A 136 19.52 11.09 1.12
C VAL A 136 18.35 10.40 0.42
N ARG A 137 17.84 11.04 -0.63
CA ARG A 137 16.74 10.51 -1.43
C ARG A 137 17.01 9.10 -1.89
N PHE A 138 16.06 8.21 -1.81
CA PHE A 138 16.12 6.77 -2.14
C PHE A 138 17.04 5.89 -1.27
N ALA A 139 17.76 6.41 -0.29
CA ALA A 139 18.72 5.60 0.45
C ALA A 139 18.09 4.46 1.26
N LEU A 140 16.94 4.72 1.87
CA LEU A 140 16.19 3.74 2.66
C LEU A 140 15.46 2.74 1.77
N GLU A 141 14.79 3.26 0.74
CA GLU A 141 14.07 2.46 -0.24
C GLU A 141 15.01 1.55 -1.04
N ALA A 142 16.21 2.03 -1.40
CA ALA A 142 17.22 1.21 -2.08
C ALA A 142 17.70 0.05 -1.20
N LYS A 143 17.88 0.29 0.11
CA LYS A 143 18.26 -0.75 1.07
C LYS A 143 17.11 -1.78 1.25
N ALA A 144 15.86 -1.31 1.34
CA ALA A 144 14.69 -2.16 1.41
C ALA A 144 14.51 -2.98 0.13
N ALA A 145 14.67 -2.35 -1.04
CA ALA A 145 14.62 -3.01 -2.35
C ALA A 145 15.69 -4.10 -2.50
N ALA A 146 16.92 -3.83 -2.06
CA ALA A 146 18.00 -4.83 -2.08
C ALA A 146 17.71 -6.02 -1.16
N THR A 147 17.12 -5.77 0.02
CA THR A 147 16.71 -6.85 0.93
C THR A 147 15.60 -7.70 0.34
N LEU A 148 14.58 -7.07 -0.26
CA LEU A 148 13.50 -7.80 -0.93
C LEU A 148 14.03 -8.61 -2.12
N ASP A 149 14.95 -8.05 -2.91
CA ASP A 149 15.57 -8.74 -4.04
C ASP A 149 16.34 -10.00 -3.60
N ALA A 150 17.10 -9.92 -2.50
CA ALA A 150 17.81 -11.06 -1.94
C ALA A 150 16.81 -12.16 -1.47
N ILE A 151 15.78 -11.79 -0.72
CA ILE A 151 14.72 -12.72 -0.28
C ILE A 151 14.04 -13.38 -1.49
N ALA A 152 13.72 -12.60 -2.52
CA ALA A 152 13.04 -13.10 -3.71
C ALA A 152 13.96 -14.03 -4.55
N ALA A 153 15.26 -13.72 -4.62
CA ALA A 153 16.25 -14.59 -5.28
C ALA A 153 16.38 -15.93 -4.56
N GLU A 154 16.46 -15.93 -3.23
CA GLU A 154 16.50 -17.16 -2.41
C GLU A 154 15.23 -18.00 -2.59
N CYS A 155 14.08 -17.37 -2.81
CA CYS A 155 12.82 -18.06 -3.10
C CYS A 155 12.70 -18.53 -4.56
N GLY A 156 13.65 -18.21 -5.44
CA GLY A 156 13.63 -18.60 -6.85
C GLY A 156 12.70 -17.75 -7.73
N VAL A 157 12.43 -16.51 -7.34
CA VAL A 157 11.65 -15.56 -8.15
C VAL A 157 12.44 -15.16 -9.39
N ALA A 158 11.80 -15.11 -10.56
CA ALA A 158 12.41 -14.72 -11.82
C ALA A 158 12.96 -13.28 -11.79
N ALA A 159 13.99 -13.01 -12.59
CA ALA A 159 14.72 -11.73 -12.56
C ALA A 159 13.82 -10.53 -12.91
N ASP A 160 12.87 -10.68 -13.85
CA ASP A 160 11.92 -9.66 -14.24
C ASP A 160 10.93 -9.31 -13.11
N GLU A 161 10.47 -10.30 -12.36
CA GLU A 161 9.61 -10.10 -11.19
C GLU A 161 10.37 -9.42 -10.04
N ARG A 162 11.62 -9.83 -9.81
CA ARG A 162 12.50 -9.19 -8.82
C ARG A 162 12.79 -7.74 -9.19
N HIS A 163 13.02 -7.47 -10.47
CA HIS A 163 13.16 -6.10 -10.97
C HIS A 163 11.90 -5.27 -10.70
N ALA A 164 10.71 -5.82 -10.99
CA ALA A 164 9.44 -5.17 -10.68
C ALA A 164 9.29 -4.88 -9.18
N MET A 165 9.56 -5.84 -8.31
CA MET A 165 9.49 -5.66 -6.85
C MET A 165 10.43 -4.55 -6.36
N ARG A 166 11.68 -4.50 -6.85
CA ARG A 166 12.64 -3.43 -6.52
C ARG A 166 12.16 -2.06 -6.95
N ALA A 167 11.66 -1.94 -8.19
CA ALA A 167 11.16 -0.69 -8.72
C ALA A 167 9.94 -0.18 -7.92
N LEU A 168 9.05 -1.07 -7.50
CA LEU A 168 7.90 -0.73 -6.66
C LEU A 168 8.34 -0.21 -5.28
N VAL A 169 9.32 -0.85 -4.63
CA VAL A 169 9.83 -0.36 -3.34
C VAL A 169 10.48 1.02 -3.50
N LEU A 170 11.28 1.24 -4.55
CA LEU A 170 11.86 2.56 -4.82
C LEU A 170 10.79 3.64 -5.08
N ALA A 171 9.64 3.25 -5.62
CA ALA A 171 8.53 4.16 -5.90
C ALA A 171 7.79 4.62 -4.63
N THR A 172 8.06 4.04 -3.45
CA THR A 172 7.48 4.50 -2.17
C THR A 172 8.24 5.68 -1.56
N GLU A 173 9.37 6.11 -2.15
CA GLU A 173 10.02 7.37 -1.75
C GLU A 173 8.99 8.51 -1.82
N PRO A 174 8.78 9.26 -0.72
CA PRO A 174 7.64 10.17 -0.58
C PRO A 174 7.44 11.18 -1.72
N HIS A 175 8.53 11.69 -2.31
CA HIS A 175 8.46 12.67 -3.39
C HIS A 175 8.23 12.04 -4.78
N CYS A 176 8.29 10.70 -4.91
CA CYS A 176 8.00 10.01 -6.17
C CYS A 176 6.54 10.12 -6.61
N ARG A 177 5.62 10.46 -5.71
CA ARG A 177 4.19 10.58 -6.08
C ARG A 177 3.95 11.59 -7.19
N ALA A 178 4.64 12.73 -7.17
CA ALA A 178 4.56 13.72 -8.23
C ALA A 178 5.08 13.15 -9.58
N ASP A 179 6.12 12.33 -9.53
CA ASP A 179 6.70 11.68 -10.71
C ASP A 179 5.79 10.57 -11.26
N LEU A 180 5.09 9.84 -10.38
CA LEU A 180 4.11 8.81 -10.76
C LEU A 180 2.83 9.44 -11.33
N ALA A 181 2.44 10.62 -10.84
CA ALA A 181 1.25 11.34 -11.32
C ALA A 181 1.44 11.97 -12.71
N ALA A 182 2.70 12.19 -13.13
CA ALA A 182 3.03 12.80 -14.42
C ALA A 182 4.19 12.03 -15.08
N PRO A 183 3.96 10.75 -15.47
CA PRO A 183 5.02 9.87 -15.97
C PRO A 183 5.61 10.34 -17.32
N GLU A 184 4.91 11.18 -18.06
CA GLU A 184 5.33 11.80 -19.31
C GLU A 184 6.42 12.87 -19.13
N ARG A 185 6.58 13.44 -17.92
CA ARG A 185 7.63 14.43 -17.65
C ARG A 185 9.01 13.77 -17.66
N PRO A 186 10.06 14.52 -18.00
CA PRO A 186 11.44 14.00 -17.88
C PRO A 186 11.73 13.47 -16.48
N ALA A 187 12.44 12.35 -16.41
CA ALA A 187 12.85 11.80 -15.11
C ALA A 187 13.75 12.81 -14.37
N PRO A 188 13.48 13.07 -13.07
CA PRO A 188 14.34 13.94 -12.27
C PRO A 188 15.78 13.44 -12.24
N ARG A 189 16.73 14.37 -12.16
CA ARG A 189 18.15 14.04 -12.04
C ARG A 189 18.40 13.20 -10.79
N GLY A 190 19.11 12.09 -10.94
CA GLY A 190 19.43 11.17 -9.85
C GLY A 190 18.31 10.16 -9.52
N MET A 191 17.26 10.08 -10.35
CA MET A 191 16.27 9.00 -10.25
C MET A 191 16.94 7.66 -10.57
N PRO A 192 16.72 6.59 -9.78
CA PRO A 192 17.18 5.25 -10.11
C PRO A 192 16.64 4.76 -11.46
N GLU A 193 17.46 4.06 -12.23
CA GLU A 193 17.12 3.58 -13.58
C GLU A 193 15.85 2.72 -13.57
N SER A 194 15.76 1.76 -12.65
CA SER A 194 14.57 0.89 -12.51
C SER A 194 13.27 1.66 -12.25
N LEU A 195 13.36 2.81 -11.58
CA LEU A 195 12.19 3.68 -11.37
C LEU A 195 11.87 4.50 -12.64
N ALA A 196 12.89 4.92 -13.38
CA ALA A 196 12.70 5.57 -14.68
C ALA A 196 12.08 4.62 -15.71
N GLU A 197 12.45 3.34 -15.68
CA GLU A 197 11.83 2.27 -16.51
C GLU A 197 10.39 1.99 -16.08
N LEU A 198 10.12 1.87 -14.77
CA LEU A 198 8.77 1.69 -14.22
C LEU A 198 7.81 2.74 -14.74
N ARG A 199 8.21 4.01 -14.83
CA ARG A 199 7.36 5.10 -15.31
C ARG A 199 6.95 4.96 -16.78
N ARG A 200 7.69 4.19 -17.59
CA ARG A 200 7.40 3.93 -19.01
C ARG A 200 6.57 2.66 -19.22
N GLU A 201 6.46 1.80 -18.22
CA GLU A 201 5.76 0.52 -18.30
C GLU A 201 4.39 0.64 -17.59
N PRO A 202 3.27 0.68 -18.35
CA PRO A 202 1.95 0.97 -17.79
C PRO A 202 1.49 0.00 -16.71
N ARG A 203 1.93 -1.27 -16.77
CA ARG A 203 1.61 -2.28 -15.76
C ARG A 203 2.31 -1.95 -14.45
N LEU A 204 3.61 -1.64 -14.47
CA LEU A 204 4.38 -1.30 -13.27
C LEU A 204 3.95 0.04 -12.69
N LEU A 205 3.64 1.00 -13.52
CA LEU A 205 3.11 2.30 -13.09
C LEU A 205 1.79 2.14 -12.30
N ARG A 206 0.89 1.26 -12.75
CA ARG A 206 -0.35 0.95 -12.01
C ARG A 206 -0.08 0.30 -10.66
N LEU A 207 0.87 -0.63 -10.59
CA LEU A 207 1.24 -1.28 -9.33
C LEU A 207 1.90 -0.27 -8.36
N ALA A 208 2.76 0.61 -8.86
CA ALA A 208 3.39 1.67 -8.08
C ALA A 208 2.36 2.66 -7.53
N ALA A 209 1.39 3.07 -8.34
CA ALA A 209 0.29 3.92 -7.89
C ALA A 209 -0.53 3.26 -6.77
N LEU A 210 -0.83 1.96 -6.89
CA LEU A 210 -1.53 1.20 -5.85
C LEU A 210 -0.71 1.10 -4.57
N LEU A 211 0.59 0.81 -4.65
CA LEU A 211 1.45 0.71 -3.48
C LEU A 211 1.61 2.05 -2.77
N SER A 212 1.86 3.11 -3.54
CA SER A 212 1.98 4.47 -3.01
C SER A 212 0.68 4.95 -2.34
N ASP A 213 -0.48 4.61 -2.90
CA ASP A 213 -1.78 4.91 -2.28
C ASP A 213 -2.02 4.04 -1.04
N ALA A 214 -1.60 2.76 -1.07
CA ALA A 214 -1.76 1.84 0.05
C ALA A 214 -0.98 2.31 1.29
N ASP A 215 0.23 2.80 1.10
CA ASP A 215 1.05 3.36 2.15
C ASP A 215 0.40 4.60 2.79
N LEU A 216 -0.16 5.48 1.97
CA LEU A 216 -0.82 6.70 2.45
C LEU A 216 -2.26 6.48 2.96
N LEU A 217 -2.92 5.39 2.61
CA LEU A 217 -4.35 5.21 2.89
C LEU A 217 -4.65 5.29 4.39
N SER A 218 -3.82 4.65 5.23
CA SER A 218 -3.98 4.72 6.69
C SER A 218 -3.84 6.14 7.22
N SER A 219 -2.96 6.96 6.64
CA SER A 219 -2.66 8.31 7.09
C SER A 219 -3.56 9.39 6.48
N ALA A 220 -4.17 9.13 5.30
CA ALA A 220 -4.88 10.17 4.55
C ALA A 220 -6.26 9.77 4.02
N GLY A 221 -6.67 8.49 4.10
CA GLY A 221 -7.85 8.00 3.38
C GLY A 221 -8.94 7.35 4.24
N LEU A 222 -8.69 7.02 5.49
CA LEU A 222 -9.67 6.26 6.30
C LEU A 222 -10.61 7.18 7.08
N SER A 223 -10.08 7.93 8.04
CA SER A 223 -10.87 8.87 8.84
C SER A 223 -9.98 9.94 9.49
N PRO A 224 -10.52 11.13 9.85
CA PRO A 224 -9.76 12.16 10.56
C PRO A 224 -9.16 11.66 11.88
N ALA A 225 -9.92 10.86 12.64
CA ALA A 225 -9.46 10.31 13.92
C ALA A 225 -8.27 9.36 13.71
N TRP A 226 -8.33 8.48 12.71
CA TRP A 226 -7.24 7.56 12.41
C TRP A 226 -6.00 8.29 11.88
N THR A 227 -6.16 9.28 11.00
CA THR A 227 -5.07 10.16 10.54
C THR A 227 -4.34 10.80 11.72
N ARG A 228 -5.07 11.26 12.75
CA ARG A 228 -4.47 11.80 13.96
C ARG A 228 -3.65 10.76 14.72
N VAL A 229 -4.16 9.53 14.86
CA VAL A 229 -3.43 8.42 15.50
C VAL A 229 -2.13 8.13 14.76
N GLN A 230 -2.17 8.03 13.44
CA GLN A 230 -0.99 7.79 12.61
C GLN A 230 0.04 8.93 12.74
N GLY A 231 -0.41 10.17 12.69
CA GLY A 231 0.45 11.31 12.91
C GLY A 231 1.13 11.28 14.28
N GLN A 232 0.40 10.97 15.37
CA GLN A 232 0.97 10.86 16.72
C GLN A 232 2.01 9.71 16.80
N ARG A 233 1.80 8.61 16.11
CA ARG A 233 2.78 7.51 16.02
C ARG A 233 4.06 7.97 15.34
N LEU A 234 3.94 8.65 14.20
CA LEU A 234 5.07 9.20 13.45
C LEU A 234 5.84 10.24 14.29
N ALA A 235 5.13 11.16 14.94
CA ALA A 235 5.74 12.18 15.81
C ALA A 235 6.55 11.58 16.97
N ARG A 236 6.03 10.51 17.60
CA ARG A 236 6.77 9.78 18.64
C ARG A 236 8.05 9.17 18.10
N GLU A 237 7.99 8.59 16.90
CA GLU A 237 9.12 7.92 16.29
C GLU A 237 10.19 8.89 15.82
N THR A 238 9.80 9.98 15.17
CA THR A 238 10.70 11.02 14.66
C THR A 238 11.11 12.03 15.73
N ARG A 239 10.48 11.99 16.91
CA ARG A 239 10.65 12.99 17.98
C ARG A 239 10.36 14.43 17.52
N THR A 240 9.42 14.57 16.60
CA THR A 240 8.97 15.88 16.06
C THR A 240 7.63 16.27 16.66
N ALA A 241 7.36 17.56 16.78
CA ALA A 241 6.03 18.04 17.10
C ALA A 241 5.13 17.90 15.87
N LEU A 242 3.86 17.56 16.08
CA LEU A 242 2.85 17.64 15.02
C LEU A 242 2.12 18.96 15.12
N GLY A 243 2.60 19.95 14.38
CA GLY A 243 1.97 21.24 14.21
C GLY A 243 1.19 21.34 12.89
N GLU A 244 0.61 22.53 12.66
CA GLU A 244 -0.09 22.83 11.41
C GLU A 244 0.87 22.89 10.21
N ALA A 245 2.15 23.25 10.42
CA ALA A 245 3.16 23.29 9.38
C ALA A 245 3.49 21.89 8.86
N GLU A 246 3.71 20.91 9.76
CA GLU A 246 3.99 19.52 9.42
C GLU A 246 2.77 18.88 8.76
N ARG A 247 1.57 19.21 9.25
CA ARG A 247 0.33 18.75 8.64
C ARG A 247 0.16 19.30 7.22
N ARG A 248 0.43 20.58 7.01
CA ARG A 248 0.38 21.21 5.68
C ARG A 248 1.41 20.56 4.76
N TYR A 249 2.66 20.42 5.20
CA TYR A 249 3.70 19.73 4.43
C TYR A 249 3.28 18.33 4.01
N PHE A 250 2.72 17.55 4.95
CA PHE A 250 2.22 16.20 4.64
C PHE A 250 1.17 16.21 3.52
N PHE A 251 0.16 17.08 3.62
CA PHE A 251 -0.91 17.09 2.62
C PHE A 251 -0.50 17.74 1.29
N ASP A 252 0.37 18.72 1.29
CA ASP A 252 0.74 19.48 0.09
C ASP A 252 1.92 18.82 -0.64
N ALA A 253 2.94 18.34 0.08
CA ALA A 253 4.15 17.77 -0.51
C ALA A 253 4.11 16.24 -0.63
N ILE A 254 3.60 15.52 0.39
CA ILE A 254 3.63 14.06 0.41
C ILE A 254 2.38 13.46 -0.26
N VAL A 255 1.17 13.84 0.19
CA VAL A 255 -0.07 13.39 -0.45
C VAL A 255 -0.25 14.03 -1.83
N GLY A 256 0.17 15.29 -1.98
CA GLY A 256 0.19 16.03 -3.24
C GLY A 256 -1.18 16.08 -3.93
N PRO A 257 -1.29 15.63 -5.20
CA PRO A 257 -2.52 15.72 -5.99
C PRO A 257 -3.66 14.84 -5.48
N GLY A 258 -3.40 13.93 -4.53
CA GLY A 258 -4.36 12.97 -4.03
C GLY A 258 -3.98 11.54 -4.33
N PHE A 259 -4.96 10.64 -4.30
CA PHE A 259 -4.73 9.24 -4.65
C PHE A 259 -4.54 9.07 -6.16
N LEU A 260 -3.62 8.20 -6.57
CA LEU A 260 -3.18 8.02 -7.95
C LEU A 260 -3.87 6.85 -8.64
N SER A 261 -4.15 5.77 -7.91
CA SER A 261 -4.76 4.56 -8.45
C SER A 261 -6.28 4.64 -8.51
N PRO A 262 -6.94 3.88 -9.41
CA PRO A 262 -8.41 3.78 -9.42
C PRO A 262 -8.99 3.32 -8.07
N GLY A 263 -8.30 2.41 -7.36
CA GLY A 263 -8.69 1.97 -6.03
C GLY A 263 -8.57 3.08 -4.98
N GLY A 264 -7.51 3.89 -5.06
CA GLY A 264 -7.31 5.04 -4.17
C GLY A 264 -8.32 6.15 -4.42
N GLN A 265 -8.66 6.44 -5.69
CA GLN A 265 -9.66 7.45 -6.05
C GLN A 265 -11.04 7.19 -5.40
N TYR A 266 -11.37 5.95 -5.11
CA TYR A 266 -12.56 5.60 -4.35
C TYR A 266 -12.59 6.28 -2.97
N PHE A 267 -11.45 6.53 -2.34
CA PHE A 267 -11.32 7.22 -1.05
C PHE A 267 -11.11 8.75 -1.17
N ALA A 268 -11.20 9.34 -2.37
CA ALA A 268 -10.95 10.77 -2.57
C ALA A 268 -11.85 11.67 -1.70
N ALA A 269 -13.11 11.31 -1.51
CA ALA A 269 -14.03 12.06 -0.63
C ALA A 269 -13.59 12.01 0.85
N ASN A 270 -13.02 10.88 1.30
CA ASN A 270 -12.45 10.77 2.64
C ASN A 270 -11.23 11.67 2.79
N LEU A 271 -10.32 11.65 1.81
CA LEU A 271 -9.15 12.53 1.78
C LEU A 271 -9.56 14.01 1.85
N ALA A 272 -10.53 14.43 1.05
CA ALA A 272 -11.04 15.82 1.07
C ALA A 272 -11.55 16.22 2.47
N ARG A 273 -12.31 15.35 3.14
CA ARG A 273 -12.77 15.58 4.51
C ARG A 273 -11.62 15.67 5.52
N ILE A 274 -10.62 14.79 5.39
CA ILE A 274 -9.46 14.76 6.26
C ILE A 274 -8.62 16.04 6.07
N ARG A 275 -8.43 16.49 4.84
CA ARG A 275 -7.76 17.77 4.54
C ARG A 275 -8.48 18.97 5.15
N ALA A 276 -9.81 19.00 5.07
CA ALA A 276 -10.63 20.08 5.61
C ALA A 276 -10.74 20.05 7.13
N TRP A 277 -10.55 18.88 7.75
CA TRP A 277 -10.69 18.73 9.19
C TRP A 277 -9.61 19.50 9.96
N ARG A 278 -10.02 20.22 10.99
CA ARG A 278 -9.15 20.96 11.92
C ARG A 278 -9.32 20.37 13.30
N PRO A 279 -8.23 19.96 13.98
CA PRO A 279 -8.29 19.54 15.37
C PRO A 279 -8.81 20.69 16.23
N GLN A 280 -9.83 20.44 17.04
CA GLN A 280 -10.22 21.39 18.06
C GLN A 280 -9.24 21.29 19.24
N ALA A 281 -8.76 22.43 19.74
CA ALA A 281 -7.90 22.46 20.91
C ALA A 281 -8.62 21.80 22.10
N GLY A 282 -7.97 20.82 22.75
CA GLY A 282 -8.51 20.13 23.92
C GLY A 282 -9.34 18.87 23.64
N GLN A 283 -9.62 18.49 22.39
CA GLN A 283 -10.26 17.18 22.12
C GLN A 283 -9.30 16.02 22.42
N PRO A 284 -9.66 15.13 23.38
CA PRO A 284 -8.87 13.94 23.65
C PRO A 284 -8.82 13.01 22.43
N ALA A 285 -7.75 12.22 22.33
CA ALA A 285 -7.55 11.23 21.25
C ALA A 285 -8.57 10.07 21.25
N ASP A 286 -9.50 10.04 22.22
CA ASP A 286 -10.40 8.92 22.52
C ASP A 286 -11.66 8.81 21.64
N VAL A 287 -11.64 9.26 20.39
CA VAL A 287 -12.84 9.23 19.52
C VAL A 287 -13.03 7.89 18.81
N LEU A 288 -12.27 6.85 19.13
CA LEU A 288 -12.49 5.49 18.63
C LEU A 288 -13.11 4.57 19.72
N ARG A 289 -14.11 5.05 20.48
CA ARG A 289 -15.01 4.13 21.16
C ARG A 289 -15.99 3.60 20.10
N PRO A 290 -16.06 2.28 19.89
CA PRO A 290 -17.16 1.72 19.12
C PRO A 290 -18.46 2.01 19.88
N ALA A 291 -19.47 2.48 19.16
CA ALA A 291 -20.84 2.49 19.64
C ALA A 291 -21.33 1.07 19.85
#